data_855ea4f4f15e34f87a385a2acec1dae0
#
_entry.id   855ea4f4f15e34f87a385a2acec1dae0
#
_cell.length_a   1.000
_cell.length_b   1.000
_cell.length_c   1.000
_cell.angle_alpha   90.00
_cell.angle_beta   90.00
_cell.angle_gamma   90.00
#
_symmetry.space_group_name_H-M   'P 1'
#
loop_
_entity.id
_entity.type
_entity.pdbx_description
1 polymer ?
#
loop_
_entity_poly.entity_id
_entity_poly.type
_entity_poly.pdbx_seq_one_letter_code
_entity_poly.pdbx_strand_id
1 'polypeptide(L)'
;MASTDRSFDGSKVGTRLRSAREDRGISLRELARRVGVSPSLVSQIELDRVNPSVSTLYALVIELGMTMSDVFGDGPATQLIRARSDDDSLVARAETRRVINLASGVRWERLTPHSDPDVEFLHVMYPIGAESCPEDALVTHGGREYGYVMGGTLGVRVGFDEYELGPGSSIAFDSSSPHRLWTIGDQPAHAVWVVIGRAADPRAVSTAR
;
A
#
# COMPACT_ATOMS: atom_id res chain seq x y z
N MET A 1 1.08 -25.41 24.34
CA MET A 1 2.05 -25.37 23.24
C MET A 1 2.12 -23.93 22.78
N ALA A 2 3.23 -23.27 23.03
CA ALA A 2 3.43 -21.86 22.76
C ALA A 2 3.53 -21.65 21.25
N SER A 3 2.58 -20.91 20.67
CA SER A 3 2.64 -20.43 19.30
C SER A 3 3.79 -19.42 19.21
N THR A 4 4.88 -19.80 18.58
CA THR A 4 5.99 -18.90 18.29
C THR A 4 5.50 -17.95 17.20
N ASP A 5 5.07 -16.78 17.61
CA ASP A 5 4.79 -15.64 16.72
C ASP A 5 6.12 -15.23 16.06
N ARG A 6 6.42 -15.87 14.94
CA ARG A 6 7.43 -15.39 13.99
C ARG A 6 6.73 -14.49 12.98
N SER A 7 6.23 -13.36 13.47
CA SER A 7 5.90 -12.25 12.60
C SER A 7 7.18 -11.83 11.88
N PHE A 8 7.27 -12.11 10.60
CA PHE A 8 8.29 -11.52 9.74
C PHE A 8 8.16 -10.00 9.89
N ASP A 9 9.20 -9.39 10.46
CA ASP A 9 9.24 -7.99 10.83
C ASP A 9 8.98 -7.08 9.62
N GLY A 10 7.72 -6.71 9.42
CA GLY A 10 7.30 -5.67 8.46
C GLY A 10 7.77 -4.25 8.84
N SER A 11 8.57 -4.14 9.90
CA SER A 11 8.93 -2.92 10.62
C SER A 11 10.05 -2.09 9.98
N LYS A 12 10.19 -2.09 8.66
CA LYS A 12 11.25 -1.27 8.02
C LYS A 12 10.75 -0.35 6.91
N VAL A 13 9.45 -0.07 6.89
CA VAL A 13 8.87 0.87 5.92
C VAL A 13 9.50 2.25 6.09
N GLY A 14 9.54 2.76 7.31
CA GLY A 14 10.13 4.07 7.62
C GLY A 14 11.61 4.15 7.27
N THR A 15 12.37 3.12 7.62
CA THR A 15 13.79 3.05 7.28
C THR A 15 14.04 3.10 5.77
N ARG A 16 13.21 2.44 4.95
CA ARG A 16 13.32 2.45 3.49
C ARG A 16 12.95 3.81 2.90
N LEU A 17 11.86 4.40 3.37
CA LEU A 17 11.45 5.75 2.98
C LEU A 17 12.55 6.77 3.29
N ARG A 18 13.16 6.68 4.48
CA ARG A 18 14.28 7.52 4.90
C ARG A 18 15.49 7.36 3.98
N SER A 19 15.91 6.14 3.70
CA SER A 19 17.03 5.87 2.78
C SER A 19 16.77 6.49 1.42
N ALA A 20 15.59 6.25 0.84
CA ALA A 20 15.23 6.80 -0.45
C ALA A 20 15.21 8.34 -0.48
N ARG A 21 14.78 8.98 0.61
CA ARG A 21 14.83 10.44 0.75
C ARG A 21 16.28 10.97 0.83
N GLU A 22 17.12 10.32 1.65
CA GLU A 22 18.52 10.71 1.84
C GLU A 22 19.32 10.52 0.55
N ASP A 23 19.11 9.43 -0.18
CA ASP A 23 19.75 9.15 -1.47
C ASP A 23 19.42 10.21 -2.53
N ARG A 24 18.25 10.87 -2.42
CA ARG A 24 17.83 11.98 -3.28
C ARG A 24 18.26 13.35 -2.78
N GLY A 25 18.91 13.42 -1.63
CA GLY A 25 19.32 14.69 -1.00
C GLY A 25 18.14 15.58 -0.58
N ILE A 26 16.94 15.01 -0.42
CA ILE A 26 15.73 15.74 -0.02
C ILE A 26 15.71 15.88 1.49
N SER A 27 15.55 17.11 2.00
CA SER A 27 15.38 17.32 3.44
C SER A 27 14.03 16.82 3.92
N LEU A 28 13.93 16.41 5.19
CA LEU A 28 12.68 15.98 5.81
C LEU A 28 11.58 17.04 5.70
N ARG A 29 11.92 18.34 5.89
CA ARG A 29 10.98 19.46 5.75
C ARG A 29 10.47 19.60 4.30
N GLU A 30 11.37 19.42 3.34
CA GLU A 30 11.01 19.53 1.93
C GLU A 30 10.11 18.37 1.51
N LEU A 31 10.41 17.13 1.90
CA LEU A 31 9.53 15.98 1.65
C LEU A 31 8.15 16.20 2.25
N ALA A 32 8.08 16.62 3.51
CA ALA A 32 6.82 16.90 4.20
C ALA A 32 5.97 17.97 3.49
N ARG A 33 6.63 19.04 3.01
CA ARG A 33 5.97 20.11 2.23
C ARG A 33 5.40 19.58 0.91
N ARG A 34 6.14 18.73 0.19
CA ARG A 34 5.70 18.16 -1.10
C ARG A 34 4.54 17.19 -0.95
N VAL A 35 4.59 16.38 0.11
CA VAL A 35 3.54 15.39 0.43
C VAL A 35 2.31 16.03 1.12
N GLY A 36 2.42 17.28 1.59
CA GLY A 36 1.31 17.99 2.24
C GLY A 36 1.06 17.55 3.68
N VAL A 37 2.09 17.04 4.39
CA VAL A 37 1.98 16.62 5.80
C VAL A 37 2.97 17.39 6.68
N SER A 38 2.86 17.22 8.01
CA SER A 38 3.80 17.88 8.93
C SER A 38 5.18 17.21 8.88
N PRO A 39 6.29 17.97 9.06
CA PRO A 39 7.62 17.40 9.19
C PRO A 39 7.75 16.40 10.34
N SER A 40 7.00 16.64 11.43
CA SER A 40 6.95 15.72 12.57
C SER A 40 6.37 14.37 12.19
N LEU A 41 5.30 14.34 11.39
CA LEU A 41 4.69 13.09 10.93
C LEU A 41 5.67 12.29 10.07
N VAL A 42 6.32 12.92 9.08
CA VAL A 42 7.34 12.24 8.25
C VAL A 42 8.45 11.68 9.12
N SER A 43 8.95 12.46 10.09
CA SER A 43 9.98 12.00 11.03
C SER A 43 9.53 10.78 11.84
N GLN A 44 8.29 10.77 12.34
CA GLN A 44 7.77 9.62 13.10
C GLN A 44 7.59 8.38 12.22
N ILE A 45 7.16 8.56 10.97
CA ILE A 45 7.05 7.47 9.99
C ILE A 45 8.45 6.90 9.68
N GLU A 46 9.42 7.75 9.37
CA GLU A 46 10.81 7.31 9.06
C GLU A 46 11.51 6.61 10.22
N LEU A 47 11.06 6.87 11.45
CA LEU A 47 11.54 6.17 12.66
C LEU A 47 10.71 4.93 13.02
N ASP A 48 9.77 4.52 12.16
CA ASP A 48 8.82 3.42 12.40
C ASP A 48 8.05 3.55 13.74
N ARG A 49 7.82 4.80 14.21
CA ARG A 49 7.06 5.09 15.44
C ARG A 49 5.56 5.26 15.18
N VAL A 50 5.19 5.61 13.96
CA VAL A 50 3.82 5.82 13.51
C VAL A 50 3.67 5.19 12.13
N ASN A 51 2.62 4.42 11.94
CA ASN A 51 2.25 3.90 10.63
C ASN A 51 1.59 5.01 9.80
N PRO A 52 1.98 5.18 8.52
CA PRO A 52 1.30 6.10 7.62
C PRO A 52 -0.12 5.61 7.28
N SER A 53 -1.02 6.54 6.93
CA SER A 53 -2.26 6.16 6.23
C SER A 53 -1.92 5.63 4.83
N VAL A 54 -2.87 4.97 4.18
CA VAL A 54 -2.70 4.51 2.80
C VAL A 54 -2.35 5.69 1.89
N SER A 55 -3.10 6.81 1.99
CA SER A 55 -2.84 8.02 1.20
C SER A 55 -1.47 8.62 1.47
N THR A 56 -1.04 8.70 2.74
CA THR A 56 0.27 9.22 3.10
C THR A 56 1.40 8.33 2.55
N LEU A 57 1.24 6.99 2.66
CA LEU A 57 2.23 6.07 2.12
C LEU A 57 2.37 6.23 0.61
N TYR A 58 1.27 6.29 -0.13
CA TYR A 58 1.31 6.52 -1.58
C TYR A 58 1.95 7.84 -1.94
N ALA A 59 1.60 8.93 -1.28
CA ALA A 59 2.20 10.23 -1.53
C ALA A 59 3.73 10.23 -1.30
N LEU A 60 4.19 9.58 -0.23
CA LEU A 60 5.62 9.41 0.05
C LEU A 60 6.32 8.56 -1.04
N VAL A 61 5.73 7.44 -1.43
CA VAL A 61 6.27 6.53 -2.44
C VAL A 61 6.41 7.22 -3.79
N ILE A 62 5.36 7.94 -4.22
CA ILE A 62 5.36 8.70 -5.48
C ILE A 62 6.43 9.80 -5.45
N GLU A 63 6.46 10.63 -4.40
CA GLU A 63 7.41 11.74 -4.30
C GLU A 63 8.86 11.26 -4.23
N LEU A 64 9.08 10.10 -3.62
CA LEU A 64 10.39 9.46 -3.56
C LEU A 64 10.69 8.59 -4.79
N GLY A 65 9.84 8.56 -5.82
CA GLY A 65 10.04 7.73 -7.01
C GLY A 65 10.32 6.27 -6.68
N MET A 66 9.67 5.76 -5.65
CA MET A 66 9.73 4.37 -5.23
C MET A 66 8.57 3.58 -5.83
N THR A 67 8.69 2.28 -5.84
CA THR A 67 7.57 1.37 -6.06
C THR A 67 7.04 0.84 -4.73
N MET A 68 5.81 0.33 -4.70
CA MET A 68 5.31 -0.36 -3.50
C MET A 68 6.15 -1.60 -3.18
N SER A 69 6.72 -2.22 -4.18
CA SER A 69 7.66 -3.31 -4.03
C SER A 69 8.90 -2.92 -3.21
N ASP A 70 9.44 -1.73 -3.42
CA ASP A 70 10.55 -1.20 -2.62
C ASP A 70 10.13 -1.04 -1.14
N VAL A 71 8.89 -0.66 -0.91
CA VAL A 71 8.34 -0.50 0.45
C VAL A 71 8.20 -1.86 1.14
N PHE A 72 7.83 -2.93 0.43
CA PHE A 72 7.80 -4.29 0.98
C PHE A 72 9.21 -4.88 1.23
N GLY A 73 10.24 -4.38 0.55
CA GLY A 73 11.63 -4.60 0.92
C GLY A 73 12.34 -5.80 0.31
N ASP A 74 12.09 -6.12 -0.92
CA ASP A 74 12.80 -7.19 -1.62
C ASP A 74 14.15 -6.78 -2.24
N GLY A 75 14.50 -5.51 -2.14
CA GLY A 75 15.65 -4.97 -2.87
C GLY A 75 15.33 -4.71 -4.35
N PRO A 76 16.27 -4.18 -5.12
CA PRO A 76 16.03 -3.80 -6.51
C PRO A 76 15.58 -5.00 -7.35
N ALA A 77 14.58 -4.79 -8.20
CA ALA A 77 13.96 -5.79 -9.08
C ALA A 77 14.96 -6.61 -9.93
N THR A 78 16.18 -6.14 -10.05
CA THR A 78 17.28 -6.79 -10.80
C THR A 78 17.71 -8.14 -10.18
N GLN A 79 17.35 -8.43 -8.93
CA GLN A 79 17.67 -9.73 -8.30
C GLN A 79 16.67 -10.83 -8.65
N LEU A 80 15.51 -10.49 -9.21
CA LEU A 80 14.44 -11.44 -9.53
C LEU A 80 14.77 -12.40 -10.68
N ILE A 81 15.73 -12.05 -11.53
CA ILE A 81 16.10 -12.89 -12.69
C ILE A 81 17.06 -14.02 -12.30
N ARG A 82 17.68 -13.98 -11.11
CA ARG A 82 18.71 -14.93 -10.67
C ARG A 82 18.23 -16.09 -9.80
N ALA A 83 17.04 -16.02 -9.21
CA ALA A 83 16.52 -17.09 -8.34
C ALA A 83 15.73 -18.16 -9.14
N ARG A 84 16.33 -18.74 -10.16
CA ARG A 84 15.70 -19.79 -11.00
C ARG A 84 16.03 -21.23 -10.60
N SER A 85 16.30 -21.53 -9.34
CA SER A 85 16.74 -22.87 -8.97
C SER A 85 16.08 -23.51 -7.75
N ASP A 86 15.17 -22.85 -7.02
CA ASP A 86 14.45 -23.51 -5.94
C ASP A 86 12.94 -23.48 -6.15
N ASP A 87 12.30 -24.65 -6.01
CA ASP A 87 10.88 -24.92 -6.22
C ASP A 87 9.93 -24.02 -5.37
N ASP A 88 10.47 -23.39 -4.32
CA ASP A 88 9.77 -22.43 -3.45
C ASP A 88 9.70 -20.99 -4.02
N SER A 89 10.30 -20.73 -5.18
CA SER A 89 10.37 -19.40 -5.78
C SER A 89 9.05 -18.91 -6.39
N LEU A 90 8.10 -19.80 -6.64
CA LEU A 90 6.81 -19.48 -7.28
C LEU A 90 5.65 -19.35 -6.28
N VAL A 91 5.85 -19.74 -5.02
CA VAL A 91 4.78 -19.83 -4.04
C VAL A 91 4.98 -18.83 -2.90
N ALA A 92 4.00 -17.95 -2.69
CA ALA A 92 3.91 -17.11 -1.50
C ALA A 92 3.07 -17.81 -0.42
N ARG A 93 3.72 -18.38 0.59
CA ARG A 93 3.02 -19.02 1.72
C ARG A 93 2.54 -17.98 2.71
N ALA A 94 1.41 -18.23 3.36
CA ALA A 94 0.80 -17.28 4.30
C ALA A 94 1.77 -16.86 5.42
N GLU A 95 2.59 -17.81 5.91
CA GLU A 95 3.51 -17.61 7.03
C GLU A 95 4.75 -16.76 6.66
N THR A 96 5.03 -16.60 5.36
CA THR A 96 6.21 -15.88 4.86
C THR A 96 5.88 -14.63 4.07
N ARG A 97 4.61 -14.25 4.00
CA ARG A 97 4.18 -13.06 3.29
C ARG A 97 4.78 -11.79 3.87
N ARG A 98 5.14 -10.89 2.99
CA ARG A 98 5.52 -9.53 3.39
C ARG A 98 4.29 -8.77 3.80
N VAL A 99 4.38 -8.06 4.92
CA VAL A 99 3.25 -7.34 5.53
C VAL A 99 3.63 -5.88 5.70
N ILE A 100 2.69 -4.99 5.40
CA ILE A 100 2.74 -3.57 5.76
C ILE A 100 1.55 -3.30 6.67
N ASN A 101 1.82 -2.77 7.86
CA ASN A 101 0.79 -2.26 8.76
C ASN A 101 0.66 -0.76 8.53
N LEU A 102 -0.56 -0.30 8.36
CA LEU A 102 -0.91 1.08 8.07
C LEU A 102 -1.68 1.69 9.24
N ALA A 103 -1.92 2.99 9.20
CA ALA A 103 -2.77 3.66 10.16
C ALA A 103 -4.19 3.06 10.18
N SER A 104 -4.94 3.31 11.24
CA SER A 104 -6.28 2.73 11.45
C SER A 104 -6.30 1.19 11.49
N GLY A 105 -5.13 0.54 11.62
CA GLY A 105 -5.00 -0.92 11.66
C GLY A 105 -5.15 -1.60 10.30
N VAL A 106 -5.23 -0.85 9.21
CA VAL A 106 -5.23 -1.44 7.86
C VAL A 106 -3.96 -2.25 7.65
N ARG A 107 -4.10 -3.44 7.09
CA ARG A 107 -3.00 -4.37 6.86
C ARG A 107 -2.99 -4.84 5.41
N TRP A 108 -1.82 -4.77 4.80
CA TRP A 108 -1.57 -5.29 3.47
C TRP A 108 -0.57 -6.44 3.51
N GLU A 109 -0.93 -7.54 2.89
CA GLU A 109 -0.07 -8.70 2.69
C GLU A 109 0.18 -8.88 1.19
N ARG A 110 1.44 -8.92 0.80
CA ARG A 110 1.78 -9.20 -0.60
C ARG A 110 1.56 -10.68 -0.91
N LEU A 111 0.82 -10.96 -1.98
CA LEU A 111 0.48 -12.30 -2.43
C LEU A 111 1.44 -12.86 -3.48
N THR A 112 2.34 -12.05 -4.03
CA THR A 112 3.43 -12.53 -4.89
C THR A 112 4.63 -12.93 -4.04
N PRO A 113 5.36 -14.02 -4.38
CA PRO A 113 6.56 -14.44 -3.66
C PRO A 113 7.68 -13.39 -3.79
N HIS A 114 7.73 -12.72 -4.92
CA HIS A 114 8.71 -11.69 -5.24
C HIS A 114 8.04 -10.37 -5.61
N SER A 115 8.86 -9.33 -5.65
CA SER A 115 8.50 -8.01 -6.14
C SER A 115 8.13 -8.07 -7.62
N ASP A 116 7.05 -7.43 -8.00
CA ASP A 116 6.66 -7.21 -9.39
C ASP A 116 6.54 -5.70 -9.61
N PRO A 117 7.26 -5.11 -10.57
CA PRO A 117 7.21 -3.66 -10.80
C PRO A 117 5.88 -3.22 -11.43
N ASP A 118 5.18 -4.10 -12.11
CA ASP A 118 3.98 -3.79 -12.89
C ASP A 118 2.69 -4.16 -12.16
N VAL A 119 2.76 -5.06 -11.16
CA VAL A 119 1.59 -5.61 -10.47
C VAL A 119 1.76 -5.58 -8.96
N GLU A 120 0.82 -5.00 -8.27
CA GLU A 120 0.62 -5.16 -6.84
C GLU A 120 -0.53 -6.16 -6.63
N PHE A 121 -0.21 -7.32 -6.12
CA PHE A 121 -1.19 -8.37 -5.81
C PHE A 121 -1.21 -8.55 -4.30
N LEU A 122 -2.30 -8.07 -3.66
CA LEU A 122 -2.39 -7.89 -2.23
C LEU A 122 -3.61 -8.60 -1.64
N HIS A 123 -3.45 -9.11 -0.43
CA HIS A 123 -4.55 -9.30 0.50
C HIS A 123 -4.61 -8.05 1.39
N VAL A 124 -5.73 -7.35 1.36
CA VAL A 124 -5.98 -6.16 2.16
C VAL A 124 -6.99 -6.46 3.25
N MET A 125 -6.73 -6.01 4.45
CA MET A 125 -7.61 -6.15 5.60
C MET A 125 -7.87 -4.77 6.20
N TYR A 126 -9.15 -4.45 6.32
CA TYR A 126 -9.66 -3.24 6.96
C TYR A 126 -10.39 -3.63 8.23
N PRO A 127 -9.85 -3.36 9.43
CA PRO A 127 -10.57 -3.52 10.70
C PRO A 127 -11.85 -2.69 10.74
N ILE A 128 -12.71 -2.96 11.71
CA ILE A 128 -13.94 -2.20 11.94
C ILE A 128 -13.59 -0.70 12.10
N GLY A 129 -14.28 0.15 11.33
CA GLY A 129 -14.06 1.61 11.33
C GLY A 129 -12.77 2.07 10.66
N ALA A 130 -12.01 1.16 10.04
CA ALA A 130 -10.80 1.56 9.32
C ALA A 130 -11.12 2.11 7.93
N GLU A 131 -10.24 3.01 7.46
CA GLU A 131 -10.34 3.67 6.17
C GLU A 131 -8.96 3.85 5.53
N SER A 132 -8.91 3.95 4.21
CA SER A 132 -7.66 4.16 3.47
C SER A 132 -7.16 5.60 3.60
N CYS A 133 -8.08 6.55 3.69
CA CYS A 133 -7.81 7.99 3.81
C CYS A 133 -9.05 8.70 4.39
N PRO A 134 -8.89 9.92 4.93
CA PRO A 134 -10.00 10.78 5.31
C PRO A 134 -10.96 11.04 4.14
N GLU A 135 -12.21 11.33 4.46
CA GLU A 135 -13.28 11.50 3.47
C GLU A 135 -13.04 12.66 2.50
N ASP A 136 -12.31 13.68 2.93
CA ASP A 136 -11.94 14.88 2.19
C ASP A 136 -10.58 14.78 1.49
N ALA A 137 -9.86 13.66 1.62
CA ALA A 137 -8.49 13.48 1.12
C ALA A 137 -8.36 12.18 0.30
N LEU A 138 -9.12 12.11 -0.82
CA LEU A 138 -9.16 10.94 -1.69
C LEU A 138 -7.80 10.63 -2.32
N VAL A 139 -7.51 9.35 -2.49
CA VAL A 139 -6.27 8.87 -3.14
C VAL A 139 -6.43 8.92 -4.65
N THR A 140 -5.36 9.29 -5.35
CA THR A 140 -5.27 9.28 -6.81
C THR A 140 -3.88 8.81 -7.22
N HIS A 141 -3.79 7.87 -8.16
CA HIS A 141 -2.52 7.42 -8.72
C HIS A 141 -2.72 6.83 -10.11
N GLY A 142 -1.64 6.52 -10.82
CA GLY A 142 -1.71 5.83 -12.11
C GLY A 142 -2.11 4.37 -11.96
N GLY A 143 -2.55 3.76 -13.06
CA GLY A 143 -2.88 2.34 -13.15
C GLY A 143 -4.36 2.03 -13.05
N ARG A 144 -4.65 0.74 -12.89
CA ARG A 144 -6.01 0.19 -12.73
C ARG A 144 -6.07 -0.68 -11.50
N GLU A 145 -7.19 -0.59 -10.81
CA GLU A 145 -7.48 -1.39 -9.62
C GLU A 145 -8.57 -2.42 -9.87
N TYR A 146 -8.38 -3.59 -9.26
CA TYR A 146 -9.35 -4.68 -9.24
C TYR A 146 -9.47 -5.19 -7.81
N GLY A 147 -10.68 -5.19 -7.28
CA GLY A 147 -10.99 -5.68 -5.95
C GLY A 147 -11.94 -6.87 -5.98
N TYR A 148 -11.72 -7.86 -5.12
CA TYR A 148 -12.64 -8.96 -4.85
C TYR A 148 -12.78 -9.13 -3.35
N VAL A 149 -13.99 -8.92 -2.82
CA VAL A 149 -14.27 -9.02 -1.38
C VAL A 149 -14.47 -10.48 -0.99
N MET A 150 -13.69 -10.94 -0.01
CA MET A 150 -13.75 -12.30 0.53
C MET A 150 -14.59 -12.41 1.80
N GLY A 151 -14.64 -11.33 2.60
CA GLY A 151 -15.37 -11.32 3.87
C GLY A 151 -15.56 -9.91 4.39
N GLY A 152 -16.57 -9.72 5.24
CA GLY A 152 -17.00 -8.41 5.69
C GLY A 152 -17.64 -7.59 4.57
N THR A 153 -17.85 -6.31 4.80
CA THR A 153 -18.38 -5.37 3.81
C THR A 153 -17.41 -4.21 3.62
N LEU A 154 -17.02 -3.96 2.38
CA LEU A 154 -16.12 -2.89 1.98
C LEU A 154 -16.90 -1.78 1.27
N GLY A 155 -16.85 -0.56 1.82
CA GLY A 155 -17.27 0.64 1.12
C GLY A 155 -16.17 1.09 0.18
N VAL A 156 -16.52 1.45 -1.04
CA VAL A 156 -15.59 2.00 -2.04
C VAL A 156 -16.22 3.22 -2.69
N ARG A 157 -15.53 4.35 -2.62
CA ARG A 157 -15.88 5.55 -3.38
C ARG A 157 -14.92 5.70 -4.56
N VAL A 158 -15.47 5.95 -5.74
CA VAL A 158 -14.72 6.27 -6.96
C VAL A 158 -15.34 7.51 -7.60
N GLY A 159 -14.61 8.61 -7.61
CA GLY A 159 -15.14 9.92 -7.99
C GLY A 159 -16.26 10.36 -7.04
N PHE A 160 -17.48 10.45 -7.57
CA PHE A 160 -18.68 10.84 -6.82
C PHE A 160 -19.56 9.66 -6.41
N ASP A 161 -19.28 8.47 -6.94
CA ASP A 161 -20.11 7.29 -6.73
C ASP A 161 -19.56 6.44 -5.56
N GLU A 162 -20.47 5.95 -4.74
CA GLU A 162 -20.18 5.08 -3.61
C GLU A 162 -20.80 3.70 -3.83
N TYR A 163 -20.03 2.68 -3.49
CA TYR A 163 -20.40 1.28 -3.65
C TYR A 163 -20.22 0.56 -2.33
N GLU A 164 -21.17 -0.30 -2.00
CA GLU A 164 -21.10 -1.22 -0.88
C GLU A 164 -20.90 -2.64 -1.42
N LEU A 165 -19.75 -3.24 -1.08
CA LEU A 165 -19.33 -4.52 -1.62
C LEU A 165 -19.31 -5.58 -0.53
N GLY A 166 -20.26 -6.51 -0.58
CA GLY A 166 -20.28 -7.70 0.27
C GLY A 166 -19.41 -8.82 -0.29
N PRO A 167 -19.29 -9.95 0.46
CA PRO A 167 -18.52 -11.12 0.04
C PRO A 167 -18.96 -11.64 -1.34
N GLY A 168 -17.98 -11.94 -2.20
CA GLY A 168 -18.21 -12.37 -3.58
C GLY A 168 -18.35 -11.23 -4.60
N SER A 169 -18.52 -9.99 -4.14
CA SER A 169 -18.55 -8.82 -5.02
C SER A 169 -17.17 -8.45 -5.51
N SER A 170 -17.11 -7.88 -6.72
CA SER A 170 -15.89 -7.36 -7.30
C SER A 170 -16.09 -5.96 -7.87
N ILE A 171 -15.01 -5.20 -7.96
CA ILE A 171 -14.97 -3.86 -8.54
C ILE A 171 -13.72 -3.72 -9.41
N ALA A 172 -13.82 -2.90 -10.46
CA ALA A 172 -12.68 -2.51 -11.28
C ALA A 172 -12.83 -1.05 -11.69
N PHE A 173 -11.75 -0.27 -11.55
CA PHE A 173 -11.75 1.14 -11.92
C PHE A 173 -10.35 1.63 -12.32
N ASP A 174 -10.30 2.80 -12.96
CA ASP A 174 -9.07 3.52 -13.27
C ASP A 174 -8.64 4.30 -12.02
N SER A 175 -7.43 4.05 -11.53
CA SER A 175 -6.91 4.63 -10.28
C SER A 175 -6.63 6.15 -10.40
N SER A 176 -6.70 6.73 -11.61
CA SER A 176 -6.66 8.17 -11.81
C SER A 176 -7.95 8.87 -11.34
N SER A 177 -9.03 8.10 -11.17
CA SER A 177 -10.24 8.59 -10.49
C SER A 177 -9.97 8.67 -8.97
N PRO A 178 -10.28 9.80 -8.32
CA PRO A 178 -10.15 9.91 -6.86
C PRO A 178 -10.96 8.82 -6.16
N HIS A 179 -10.33 8.09 -5.25
CA HIS A 179 -10.97 6.94 -4.61
C HIS A 179 -10.62 6.81 -3.12
N ARG A 180 -11.46 6.07 -2.40
CA ARG A 180 -11.35 5.77 -0.97
C ARG A 180 -11.99 4.43 -0.67
N LEU A 181 -11.42 3.71 0.30
CA LEU A 181 -11.95 2.44 0.81
C LEU A 181 -12.16 2.54 2.32
N TRP A 182 -13.23 1.91 2.84
CA TRP A 182 -13.51 1.84 4.27
C TRP A 182 -14.30 0.58 4.62
N THR A 183 -14.29 0.22 5.91
CA THR A 183 -15.11 -0.89 6.42
C THR A 183 -16.52 -0.42 6.71
N ILE A 184 -17.51 -1.22 6.33
CA ILE A 184 -18.92 -1.04 6.68
C ILE A 184 -19.34 -2.18 7.62
N GLY A 185 -20.12 -1.83 8.67
CA GLY A 185 -20.69 -2.78 9.61
C GLY A 185 -19.75 -3.16 10.76
N ASP A 186 -19.98 -4.34 11.34
CA ASP A 186 -19.41 -4.81 12.60
C ASP A 186 -18.38 -5.94 12.43
N GLN A 187 -17.91 -6.17 11.22
CA GLN A 187 -16.89 -7.17 10.91
C GLN A 187 -15.77 -6.55 10.05
N PRO A 188 -14.52 -7.00 10.22
CA PRO A 188 -13.43 -6.58 9.36
C PRO A 188 -13.71 -6.94 7.89
N ALA A 189 -13.37 -6.05 6.97
CA ALA A 189 -13.43 -6.35 5.54
C ALA A 189 -12.10 -6.94 5.05
N HIS A 190 -12.20 -8.00 4.27
CA HIS A 190 -11.06 -8.72 3.67
C HIS A 190 -11.27 -8.78 2.16
N ALA A 191 -10.27 -8.37 1.40
CA ALA A 191 -10.33 -8.40 -0.05
C ALA A 191 -8.98 -8.81 -0.67
N VAL A 192 -9.05 -9.45 -1.82
CA VAL A 192 -7.93 -9.49 -2.75
C VAL A 192 -7.97 -8.21 -3.56
N TRP A 193 -6.82 -7.53 -3.65
CA TRP A 193 -6.68 -6.28 -4.35
C TRP A 193 -5.51 -6.33 -5.31
N VAL A 194 -5.75 -5.95 -6.56
CA VAL A 194 -4.73 -5.93 -7.60
C VAL A 194 -4.63 -4.52 -8.17
N VAL A 195 -3.42 -3.99 -8.25
CA VAL A 195 -3.14 -2.74 -8.96
C VAL A 195 -2.16 -3.03 -10.08
N ILE A 196 -2.48 -2.58 -11.30
CA ILE A 196 -1.68 -2.82 -12.50
C ILE A 196 -1.26 -1.49 -13.11
N GLY A 197 0.01 -1.38 -13.51
CA GLY A 197 0.51 -0.25 -14.28
C GLY A 197 0.75 1.03 -13.49
N ARG A 198 0.91 0.95 -12.18
CA ARG A 198 1.18 2.13 -11.33
C ARG A 198 2.49 2.84 -11.69
N ALA A 199 3.52 2.09 -12.09
CA ALA A 199 4.83 2.64 -12.42
C ALA A 199 4.87 3.41 -13.77
N ALA A 200 3.79 3.39 -14.55
CA ALA A 200 3.81 3.84 -15.94
C ALA A 200 3.51 5.33 -16.15
N ASP A 201 3.16 6.12 -15.12
CA ASP A 201 2.84 7.55 -15.33
C ASP A 201 3.70 8.51 -14.50
N PRO A 202 4.82 8.99 -15.08
CA PRO A 202 5.57 10.10 -14.49
C PRO A 202 4.81 11.45 -14.55
N ARG A 203 3.60 11.50 -15.13
CA ARG A 203 2.84 12.75 -15.34
C ARG A 203 1.64 12.91 -14.40
N ALA A 204 1.33 11.94 -13.55
CA ALA A 204 0.23 12.03 -12.56
C ALA A 204 0.50 13.03 -11.41
N VAL A 205 1.60 13.78 -11.45
CA VAL A 205 1.86 14.95 -10.60
C VAL A 205 1.50 16.19 -11.38
N SER A 206 0.23 16.40 -11.69
CA SER A 206 -0.25 17.68 -12.18
C SER A 206 -1.54 18.08 -11.47
N THR A 207 -1.36 18.88 -10.43
CA THR A 207 -2.15 20.08 -10.09
C THR A 207 -3.66 19.95 -10.07
N ALA A 208 -4.24 19.65 -8.91
CA ALA A 208 -5.43 20.38 -8.49
C ALA A 208 -4.94 21.68 -7.80
N ARG A 209 -5.10 22.80 -8.48
CA ARG A 209 -5.14 24.15 -7.91
C ARG A 209 -6.57 24.44 -7.46
#